data_a77e6448097091ec314a75145cc96c6e
#
_entry.id   a77e6448097091ec314a75145cc96c6e
#
_cell.length_a   1.000
_cell.length_b   1.000
_cell.length_c   1.000
_cell.angle_alpha   90.00
_cell.angle_beta   90.00
_cell.angle_gamma   90.00
#
_symmetry.space_group_name_H-M   'P 1'
#
loop_
_entity.id
_entity.type
_entity.pdbx_description
1 polymer ?
#
loop_
_entity_poly.entity_id
_entity_poly.type
_entity_poly.pdbx_seq_one_letter_code
_entity_poly.pdbx_strand_id
1 'polypeptide(L)'
;MPASHAKDSVDRLYRQPSDRAAEPAFDRLIAEIRACTLCAPDLPLGPRPVLRGRPSARLLIISQAPGRRVHATGLSFNDRSGDRLRAWLALDRETFYDETRIAIVPMGFCYPGRDGKGGDLPPRRECAPLWHARLLAFFPAVELTLLVGSYAITYYVPGARAGSMTEAITRWRDFLPEVFVLPHPSWRTTRWLRDNPWFESEALPELRARVAATINPPPRSAPCPHR
;
A
#
# COMPACT_ATOMS: atom_id res chain seq x y z
N MET A 1 -18.63 16.98 -12.88
CA MET A 1 -17.36 16.58 -13.50
C MET A 1 -16.22 16.56 -12.45
N PRO A 2 -15.98 15.46 -11.71
CA PRO A 2 -14.82 15.35 -10.81
C PRO A 2 -13.87 14.16 -11.14
N ALA A 3 -14.10 13.37 -12.20
CA ALA A 3 -13.28 12.18 -12.47
C ALA A 3 -11.88 12.48 -13.07
N SER A 4 -11.68 13.66 -13.66
CA SER A 4 -10.41 14.04 -14.32
C SER A 4 -9.25 14.27 -13.33
N HIS A 5 -9.53 14.85 -12.16
CA HIS A 5 -8.48 15.24 -11.20
C HIS A 5 -7.89 14.07 -10.39
N ALA A 6 -8.64 12.98 -10.21
CA ALA A 6 -8.13 11.77 -9.53
C ALA A 6 -7.12 11.03 -10.42
N LYS A 7 -7.38 10.99 -11.73
CA LYS A 7 -6.52 10.37 -12.73
C LYS A 7 -5.16 11.09 -12.84
N ASP A 8 -5.15 12.42 -12.89
CA ASP A 8 -3.92 13.22 -12.96
C ASP A 8 -3.01 13.06 -11.73
N SER A 9 -3.57 12.75 -10.56
CA SER A 9 -2.79 12.53 -9.33
C SER A 9 -2.16 11.15 -9.29
N VAL A 10 -2.79 10.14 -9.87
CA VAL A 10 -2.29 8.76 -9.98
C VAL A 10 -1.28 8.65 -11.13
N ASP A 11 -1.51 9.29 -12.27
CA ASP A 11 -0.60 9.28 -13.42
C ASP A 11 0.76 9.94 -13.13
N ARG A 12 0.84 10.88 -12.18
CA ARG A 12 2.12 11.46 -11.74
C ARG A 12 3.00 10.48 -10.97
N LEU A 13 2.44 9.38 -10.45
CA LEU A 13 3.18 8.39 -9.67
C LEU A 13 4.01 7.42 -10.55
N TYR A 14 3.69 7.29 -11.85
CA TYR A 14 4.20 6.21 -12.70
C TYR A 14 5.09 6.65 -13.90
N ARG A 15 5.87 7.74 -13.82
CA ARG A 15 6.85 8.08 -14.87
C ARG A 15 8.07 7.16 -14.81
N GLN A 16 8.30 6.46 -15.93
CA GLN A 16 9.25 5.35 -16.09
C GLN A 16 10.73 5.71 -16.27
N PRO A 17 11.67 4.94 -15.67
CA PRO A 17 13.04 4.74 -16.17
C PRO A 17 13.13 3.46 -17.02
N SER A 18 14.10 3.37 -17.94
CA SER A 18 14.31 2.21 -18.83
C SER A 18 14.76 0.93 -18.08
N ASP A 19 14.23 -0.25 -18.47
CA ASP A 19 14.23 -1.50 -17.71
C ASP A 19 15.60 -2.08 -17.27
N ARG A 20 16.69 -1.90 -18.02
CA ARG A 20 18.00 -2.53 -17.69
C ARG A 20 18.82 -1.81 -16.59
N ALA A 21 18.59 -0.52 -16.37
CA ALA A 21 19.25 0.24 -15.31
C ALA A 21 18.40 0.33 -14.01
N ALA A 22 17.18 -0.20 -14.04
CA ALA A 22 16.19 -0.02 -12.98
C ALA A 22 16.51 -0.81 -11.71
N GLU A 23 16.91 -2.09 -11.80
CA GLU A 23 17.17 -2.92 -10.61
C GLU A 23 18.34 -2.42 -9.75
N PRO A 24 19.54 -2.13 -10.30
CA PRO A 24 20.63 -1.58 -9.49
C PRO A 24 20.32 -0.20 -8.91
N ALA A 25 19.52 0.61 -9.60
CA ALA A 25 19.09 1.91 -9.11
C ALA A 25 18.04 1.77 -7.99
N PHE A 26 17.12 0.81 -8.12
CA PHE A 26 16.16 0.43 -7.09
C PHE A 26 16.88 -0.04 -5.82
N ASP A 27 17.84 -0.98 -5.93
CA ASP A 27 18.58 -1.50 -4.79
C ASP A 27 19.37 -0.40 -4.06
N ARG A 28 19.96 0.55 -4.80
CA ARG A 28 20.59 1.75 -4.20
C ARG A 28 19.60 2.61 -3.43
N LEU A 29 18.41 2.87 -3.99
CA LEU A 29 17.37 3.62 -3.28
C LEU A 29 16.88 2.87 -2.03
N ILE A 30 16.70 1.56 -2.10
CA ILE A 30 16.33 0.75 -0.93
C ILE A 30 17.40 0.81 0.16
N ALA A 31 18.68 0.78 -0.21
CA ALA A 31 19.78 0.95 0.73
C ALA A 31 19.78 2.34 1.39
N GLU A 32 19.54 3.40 0.62
CA GLU A 32 19.40 4.78 1.11
C GLU A 32 18.22 4.90 2.09
N ILE A 33 17.07 4.34 1.76
CA ILE A 33 15.89 4.32 2.64
C ILE A 33 16.20 3.56 3.94
N ARG A 34 16.83 2.40 3.85
CA ARG A 34 17.18 1.58 5.03
C ARG A 34 18.18 2.26 5.95
N ALA A 35 19.04 3.12 5.42
CA ALA A 35 20.00 3.93 6.17
C ALA A 35 19.41 5.24 6.71
N CYS A 36 18.13 5.55 6.46
CA CYS A 36 17.50 6.79 6.87
C CYS A 36 17.39 6.89 8.40
N THR A 37 17.90 8.01 8.95
CA THR A 37 17.88 8.32 10.38
C THR A 37 17.15 9.63 10.70
N LEU A 38 16.48 10.24 9.73
CA LEU A 38 15.85 11.57 9.86
C LEU A 38 14.95 11.69 11.10
N CYS A 39 14.19 10.66 11.41
CA CYS A 39 13.26 10.65 12.54
C CYS A 39 13.82 9.97 13.79
N ALA A 40 15.13 9.66 13.85
CA ALA A 40 15.73 8.90 14.96
C ALA A 40 15.41 9.47 16.36
N PRO A 41 15.43 10.81 16.59
CA PRO A 41 15.11 11.37 17.90
C PRO A 41 13.67 11.11 18.39
N ASP A 42 12.75 10.88 17.44
CA ASP A 42 11.32 10.72 17.72
C ASP A 42 10.86 9.25 17.70
N LEU A 43 11.75 8.32 17.45
CA LEU A 43 11.44 6.90 17.34
C LEU A 43 11.88 6.14 18.60
N PRO A 44 10.94 5.62 19.41
CA PRO A 44 11.26 5.05 20.73
C PRO A 44 12.12 3.78 20.66
N LEU A 45 12.14 3.09 19.50
CA LEU A 45 12.95 1.90 19.26
C LEU A 45 14.04 2.14 18.20
N GLY A 46 14.30 3.40 17.86
CA GLY A 46 15.23 3.79 16.82
C GLY A 46 14.71 3.58 15.39
N PRO A 47 15.46 4.03 14.39
CA PRO A 47 15.10 3.90 13.00
C PRO A 47 15.27 2.44 12.52
N ARG A 48 14.21 1.91 11.91
CA ARG A 48 14.22 0.61 11.22
C ARG A 48 13.18 0.65 10.11
N PRO A 49 13.53 1.17 8.94
CA PRO A 49 12.62 1.22 7.81
C PRO A 49 12.21 -0.18 7.34
N VAL A 50 10.88 -0.42 7.26
CA VAL A 50 10.29 -1.68 6.81
C VAL A 50 9.41 -1.41 5.61
N LEU A 51 9.83 -1.92 4.47
CA LEU A 51 9.11 -1.89 3.20
C LEU A 51 9.52 -3.11 2.38
N ARG A 52 8.72 -3.49 1.38
CA ARG A 52 8.95 -4.67 0.54
C ARG A 52 8.49 -4.42 -0.88
N GLY A 53 9.08 -5.12 -1.83
CA GLY A 53 8.68 -5.15 -3.22
C GLY A 53 9.87 -5.19 -4.17
N ARG A 54 9.57 -5.50 -5.42
CA ARG A 54 10.49 -5.46 -6.57
C ARG A 54 9.83 -4.68 -7.70
N PRO A 55 10.60 -4.13 -8.64
CA PRO A 55 10.05 -3.38 -9.78
C PRO A 55 9.00 -4.12 -10.61
N SER A 56 9.02 -5.46 -10.58
CA SER A 56 8.05 -6.32 -11.26
C SER A 56 6.69 -6.45 -10.55
N ALA A 57 6.57 -5.95 -9.30
CA ALA A 57 5.33 -6.04 -8.53
C ALA A 57 4.16 -5.37 -9.26
N ARG A 58 3.04 -6.07 -9.35
CA ARG A 58 1.83 -5.60 -10.03
C ARG A 58 0.77 -5.08 -9.05
N LEU A 59 0.82 -5.52 -7.80
CA LEU A 59 -0.03 -5.05 -6.72
C LEU A 59 0.80 -4.22 -5.74
N LEU A 60 0.35 -2.99 -5.46
CA LEU A 60 0.95 -2.11 -4.47
C LEU A 60 0.03 -1.96 -3.27
N ILE A 61 0.54 -2.17 -2.06
CA ILE A 61 -0.18 -1.96 -0.81
C ILE A 61 0.44 -0.76 -0.09
N ILE A 62 -0.29 0.34 0.01
CA ILE A 62 0.11 1.51 0.79
C ILE A 62 -0.68 1.50 2.10
N SER A 63 0.04 1.37 3.22
CA SER A 63 -0.54 1.25 4.57
C SER A 63 -0.09 2.37 5.50
N GLN A 64 -0.34 2.25 6.80
CA GLN A 64 -0.03 3.29 7.77
C GLN A 64 1.47 3.37 8.11
N ALA A 65 1.93 2.55 9.04
CA ALA A 65 3.31 2.44 9.51
C ALA A 65 3.52 1.06 10.15
N PRO A 66 4.77 0.59 10.31
CA PRO A 66 5.07 -0.63 11.05
C PRO A 66 4.57 -0.55 12.48
N GLY A 67 3.87 -1.59 12.96
CA GLY A 67 3.61 -1.78 14.38
C GLY A 67 4.84 -2.35 15.11
N ARG A 68 4.77 -2.44 16.44
CA ARG A 68 5.90 -2.94 17.27
C ARG A 68 6.40 -4.32 16.84
N ARG A 69 5.50 -5.25 16.50
CA ARG A 69 5.86 -6.60 16.04
C ARG A 69 6.54 -6.57 14.67
N VAL A 70 6.05 -5.74 13.78
CA VAL A 70 6.65 -5.53 12.45
C VAL A 70 8.05 -4.93 12.60
N HIS A 71 8.22 -3.93 13.48
CA HIS A 71 9.54 -3.38 13.81
C HIS A 71 10.48 -4.47 14.31
N ALA A 72 10.05 -5.32 15.24
CA ALA A 72 10.89 -6.38 15.81
C ALA A 72 11.33 -7.43 14.77
N THR A 73 10.46 -7.79 13.84
CA THR A 73 10.70 -8.86 12.86
C THR A 73 11.25 -8.37 11.53
N GLY A 74 11.05 -7.08 11.17
CA GLY A 74 11.36 -6.54 9.85
C GLY A 74 10.42 -7.03 8.75
N LEU A 75 9.32 -7.70 9.09
CA LEU A 75 8.38 -8.27 8.13
C LEU A 75 7.05 -7.53 8.18
N SER A 76 6.69 -6.82 7.10
CA SER A 76 5.45 -6.07 6.97
C SER A 76 4.22 -6.95 7.23
N PHE A 77 3.22 -6.43 7.95
CA PHE A 77 1.98 -7.16 8.24
C PHE A 77 2.19 -8.54 8.90
N ASN A 78 3.25 -8.72 9.68
CA ASN A 78 3.49 -9.94 10.44
C ASN A 78 2.78 -9.91 11.81
N ASP A 79 1.50 -9.58 11.81
CA ASP A 79 0.65 -9.44 12.98
C ASP A 79 -0.82 -9.80 12.64
N ARG A 80 -1.73 -9.65 13.61
CA ARG A 80 -3.17 -9.91 13.43
C ARG A 80 -3.82 -9.05 12.36
N SER A 81 -3.33 -7.82 12.14
CA SER A 81 -3.81 -6.97 11.04
C SER A 81 -3.41 -7.56 9.69
N GLY A 82 -2.20 -8.11 9.60
CA GLY A 82 -1.75 -8.82 8.41
C GLY A 82 -2.53 -10.12 8.15
N ASP A 83 -2.89 -10.87 9.19
CA ASP A 83 -3.75 -12.06 9.04
C ASP A 83 -5.10 -11.68 8.43
N ARG A 84 -5.73 -10.62 8.96
CA ARG A 84 -7.00 -10.11 8.45
C ARG A 84 -6.88 -9.57 7.02
N LEU A 85 -5.80 -8.83 6.72
CA LEU A 85 -5.59 -8.31 5.36
C LEU A 85 -5.46 -9.47 4.35
N ARG A 86 -4.66 -10.48 4.63
CA ARG A 86 -4.55 -11.68 3.78
C ARG A 86 -5.89 -12.37 3.57
N ALA A 87 -6.70 -12.50 4.63
CA ALA A 87 -8.05 -13.06 4.52
C ALA A 87 -8.97 -12.22 3.64
N TRP A 88 -8.89 -10.88 3.72
CA TRP A 88 -9.64 -9.97 2.84
C TRP A 88 -9.24 -10.12 1.38
N LEU A 89 -7.92 -10.26 1.13
CA LEU A 89 -7.37 -10.41 -0.22
C LEU A 89 -7.50 -11.84 -0.78
N ALA A 90 -7.94 -12.82 0.04
CA ALA A 90 -7.93 -14.25 -0.26
C ALA A 90 -6.53 -14.76 -0.68
N LEU A 91 -5.48 -14.27 -0.01
CA LEU A 91 -4.09 -14.65 -0.28
C LEU A 91 -3.53 -15.50 0.86
N ASP A 92 -2.79 -16.55 0.48
CA ASP A 92 -1.92 -17.24 1.41
C ASP A 92 -0.70 -16.40 1.80
N ARG A 93 0.06 -16.90 2.76
CA ARG A 93 1.22 -16.18 3.28
C ARG A 93 2.36 -16.09 2.25
N GLU A 94 2.59 -17.12 1.47
CA GLU A 94 3.65 -17.19 0.48
C GLU A 94 3.41 -16.17 -0.63
N THR A 95 2.24 -16.20 -1.24
CA THR A 95 1.83 -15.24 -2.28
C THR A 95 1.85 -13.81 -1.78
N PHE A 96 1.37 -13.55 -0.53
CA PHE A 96 1.35 -12.20 0.04
C PHE A 96 2.75 -11.61 0.22
N TYR A 97 3.76 -12.43 0.45
CA TYR A 97 5.14 -11.99 0.63
C TYR A 97 6.02 -12.18 -0.61
N ASP A 98 5.48 -12.58 -1.73
CA ASP A 98 6.19 -12.60 -3.01
C ASP A 98 6.42 -11.17 -3.52
N GLU A 99 7.62 -10.65 -3.30
CA GLU A 99 8.00 -9.28 -3.67
C GLU A 99 7.97 -9.01 -5.17
N THR A 100 7.99 -10.07 -5.99
CA THR A 100 7.89 -9.95 -7.45
C THR A 100 6.47 -9.65 -7.91
N ARG A 101 5.47 -9.94 -7.07
CA ARG A 101 4.04 -9.74 -7.32
C ARG A 101 3.44 -8.60 -6.52
N ILE A 102 3.88 -8.43 -5.25
CA ILE A 102 3.26 -7.52 -4.28
C ILE A 102 4.33 -6.63 -3.65
N ALA A 103 4.15 -5.32 -3.80
CA ALA A 103 4.91 -4.31 -3.08
C ALA A 103 4.12 -3.81 -1.86
N ILE A 104 4.80 -3.62 -0.72
CA ILE A 104 4.20 -3.08 0.51
C ILE A 104 5.01 -1.86 0.93
N VAL A 105 4.41 -0.68 0.78
CA VAL A 105 5.03 0.63 1.02
C VAL A 105 4.17 1.40 2.02
N PRO A 106 4.49 1.37 3.34
CA PRO A 106 3.71 2.12 4.31
C PRO A 106 3.97 3.63 4.21
N MET A 107 3.03 4.47 4.67
CA MET A 107 3.16 5.93 4.73
C MET A 107 4.34 6.40 5.58
N GLY A 108 4.67 5.67 6.62
CA GLY A 108 5.89 5.84 7.41
C GLY A 108 6.63 4.51 7.48
N PHE A 109 7.91 4.48 7.21
CA PHE A 109 8.68 3.23 7.13
C PHE A 109 9.15 2.70 8.49
N CYS A 110 9.13 3.52 9.52
CA CYS A 110 9.57 3.15 10.87
C CYS A 110 8.40 3.09 11.85
N TYR A 111 8.55 2.28 12.90
CA TYR A 111 7.60 2.23 14.01
C TYR A 111 7.57 3.55 14.78
N PRO A 112 6.44 4.27 14.81
CA PRO A 112 6.39 5.61 15.40
C PRO A 112 6.24 5.63 16.93
N GLY A 113 5.99 4.47 17.55
CA GLY A 113 5.67 4.37 18.97
C GLY A 113 4.18 4.18 19.26
N ARG A 114 3.81 4.24 20.53
CA ARG A 114 2.43 4.14 21.02
C ARG A 114 1.99 5.40 21.71
N ASP A 115 0.70 5.69 21.62
CA ASP A 115 0.05 6.70 22.45
C ASP A 115 -0.21 6.16 23.87
N GLY A 116 -0.58 7.06 24.79
CA GLY A 116 -0.92 6.70 26.18
C GLY A 116 -2.16 5.79 26.32
N LYS A 117 -2.92 5.55 25.22
CA LYS A 117 -4.12 4.70 25.18
C LYS A 117 -3.82 3.34 24.51
N GLY A 118 -2.55 3.03 24.26
CA GLY A 118 -2.08 1.77 23.67
C GLY A 118 -2.28 1.63 22.19
N GLY A 119 -2.61 2.70 21.47
CA GLY A 119 -2.61 2.77 20.01
C GLY A 119 -1.26 3.11 19.43
N ASP A 120 -1.00 2.66 18.20
CA ASP A 120 0.18 3.12 17.48
C ASP A 120 0.00 4.60 17.11
N LEU A 121 1.07 5.38 17.25
CA LEU A 121 1.13 6.77 16.85
C LEU A 121 0.99 6.90 15.32
N PRO A 122 0.61 8.09 14.81
CA PRO A 122 0.60 8.37 13.38
C PRO A 122 1.95 8.09 12.71
N PRO A 123 1.96 7.73 11.41
CA PRO A 123 3.20 7.69 10.64
C PRO A 123 3.90 9.05 10.66
N ARG A 124 5.23 9.03 10.66
CA ARG A 124 6.02 10.27 10.58
C ARG A 124 5.67 11.02 9.29
N ARG A 125 5.33 12.32 9.42
CA ARG A 125 4.84 13.14 8.31
C ARG A 125 5.89 13.40 7.23
N GLU A 126 7.16 13.36 7.61
CA GLU A 126 8.31 13.61 6.76
C GLU A 126 8.57 12.45 5.78
N CYS A 127 8.15 11.23 6.15
CA CYS A 127 8.57 10.01 5.46
C CYS A 127 7.99 9.92 4.04
N ALA A 128 6.68 10.04 3.87
CA ALA A 128 6.06 9.91 2.54
C ALA A 128 6.50 11.01 1.56
N PRO A 129 6.52 12.32 1.92
CA PRO A 129 7.03 13.36 1.03
C PRO A 129 8.48 13.14 0.58
N LEU A 130 9.31 12.61 1.46
CA LEU A 130 10.74 12.37 1.15
C LEU A 130 10.94 11.19 0.20
N TRP A 131 10.20 10.09 0.39
CA TRP A 131 10.53 8.81 -0.21
C TRP A 131 9.54 8.31 -1.26
N HIS A 132 8.23 8.56 -1.11
CA HIS A 132 7.22 7.87 -1.90
C HIS A 132 7.36 8.18 -3.39
N ALA A 133 7.48 9.43 -3.79
CA ALA A 133 7.59 9.78 -5.22
C ALA A 133 8.80 9.11 -5.88
N ARG A 134 9.95 9.08 -5.18
CA ARG A 134 11.18 8.43 -5.67
C ARG A 134 11.03 6.91 -5.76
N LEU A 135 10.42 6.30 -4.73
CA LEU A 135 10.26 4.84 -4.63
C LEU A 135 9.20 4.32 -5.60
N LEU A 136 8.04 4.98 -5.66
CA LEU A 136 6.93 4.53 -6.50
C LEU A 136 7.23 4.60 -7.98
N ALA A 137 8.13 5.49 -8.41
CA ALA A 137 8.63 5.52 -9.79
C ALA A 137 9.33 4.22 -10.23
N PHE A 138 9.77 3.40 -9.28
CA PHE A 138 10.36 2.08 -9.55
C PHE A 138 9.36 0.92 -9.64
N PHE A 139 8.07 1.19 -9.53
CA PHE A 139 7.02 0.17 -9.67
C PHE A 139 6.18 0.37 -10.95
N PRO A 140 6.78 0.36 -12.15
CA PRO A 140 6.07 0.64 -13.40
C PRO A 140 5.06 -0.44 -13.78
N ALA A 141 5.19 -1.64 -13.21
CA ALA A 141 4.31 -2.77 -13.47
C ALA A 141 3.04 -2.77 -12.62
N VAL A 142 2.89 -1.84 -11.66
CA VAL A 142 1.72 -1.79 -10.78
C VAL A 142 0.47 -1.45 -11.57
N GLU A 143 -0.54 -2.31 -11.43
CA GLU A 143 -1.86 -2.19 -12.06
C GLU A 143 -2.96 -1.89 -11.05
N LEU A 144 -2.75 -2.32 -9.79
CA LEU A 144 -3.70 -2.07 -8.70
C LEU A 144 -2.96 -1.58 -7.47
N THR A 145 -3.42 -0.46 -6.91
CA THR A 145 -2.94 0.09 -5.64
C THR A 145 -4.02 -0.04 -4.57
N LEU A 146 -3.69 -0.68 -3.46
CA LEU A 146 -4.56 -0.75 -2.28
C LEU A 146 -4.16 0.34 -1.28
N LEU A 147 -5.05 1.29 -1.02
CA LEU A 147 -4.88 2.31 0.01
C LEU A 147 -5.53 1.83 1.31
N VAL A 148 -4.72 1.44 2.29
CA VAL A 148 -5.15 0.76 3.52
C VAL A 148 -5.11 1.70 4.72
N GLY A 149 -6.30 2.16 5.13
CA GLY A 149 -6.48 3.04 6.28
C GLY A 149 -6.40 4.53 5.96
N SER A 150 -6.82 5.34 6.92
CA SER A 150 -7.04 6.78 6.74
C SER A 150 -5.81 7.55 6.26
N TYR A 151 -4.60 7.22 6.73
CA TYR A 151 -3.39 7.96 6.36
C TYR A 151 -3.07 7.82 4.87
N ALA A 152 -3.15 6.61 4.32
CA ALA A 152 -2.93 6.37 2.90
C ALA A 152 -4.04 7.02 2.05
N ILE A 153 -5.30 6.82 2.45
CA ILE A 153 -6.46 7.40 1.75
C ILE A 153 -6.37 8.92 1.73
N THR A 154 -6.14 9.56 2.88
CA THR A 154 -6.07 11.03 2.99
C THR A 154 -4.92 11.63 2.18
N TYR A 155 -3.82 10.91 2.04
CA TYR A 155 -2.65 11.39 1.28
C TYR A 155 -2.84 11.27 -0.23
N TYR A 156 -3.41 10.15 -0.70
CA TYR A 156 -3.49 9.83 -2.12
C TYR A 156 -4.83 10.13 -2.79
N VAL A 157 -5.92 10.23 -2.02
CA VAL A 157 -7.25 10.52 -2.58
C VAL A 157 -7.58 12.02 -2.44
N PRO A 158 -7.70 12.76 -3.55
CA PRO A 158 -8.11 14.16 -3.51
C PRO A 158 -9.46 14.33 -2.81
N GLY A 159 -9.56 15.29 -1.91
CA GLY A 159 -10.79 15.57 -1.18
C GLY A 159 -11.11 14.65 0.00
N ALA A 160 -10.38 13.56 0.21
CA ALA A 160 -10.60 12.64 1.35
C ALA A 160 -10.37 13.30 2.73
N ARG A 161 -9.67 14.45 2.77
CA ARG A 161 -9.49 15.24 4.00
C ARG A 161 -10.78 15.95 4.45
N ALA A 162 -11.69 16.26 3.52
CA ALA A 162 -12.92 16.99 3.79
C ALA A 162 -14.06 16.08 4.28
N GLY A 163 -13.93 14.75 4.08
CA GLY A 163 -14.93 13.76 4.43
C GLY A 163 -14.44 12.74 5.47
N SER A 164 -15.32 11.85 5.88
CA SER A 164 -14.96 10.73 6.75
C SER A 164 -14.25 9.62 5.97
N MET A 165 -13.44 8.80 6.67
CA MET A 165 -12.88 7.57 6.10
C MET A 165 -13.97 6.66 5.53
N THR A 166 -15.12 6.55 6.22
CA THR A 166 -16.27 5.74 5.77
C THR A 166 -16.78 6.23 4.43
N GLU A 167 -16.95 7.54 4.25
CA GLU A 167 -17.37 8.12 2.98
C GLU A 167 -16.42 7.80 1.83
N ALA A 168 -15.10 7.95 2.05
CA ALA A 168 -14.11 7.58 1.05
C ALA A 168 -14.19 6.09 0.69
N ILE A 169 -14.36 5.22 1.70
CA ILE A 169 -14.44 3.77 1.46
C ILE A 169 -15.77 3.39 0.78
N THR A 170 -16.88 4.03 1.11
CA THR A 170 -18.18 3.80 0.44
C THR A 170 -18.10 4.08 -1.06
N ARG A 171 -17.25 5.02 -1.46
CA ARG A 171 -17.00 5.40 -2.86
C ARG A 171 -15.89 4.60 -3.54
N TRP A 172 -15.52 3.43 -3.04
CA TRP A 172 -14.40 2.64 -3.56
C TRP A 172 -14.48 2.37 -5.08
N ARG A 173 -15.69 2.31 -5.65
CA ARG A 173 -15.91 2.10 -7.09
C ARG A 173 -15.43 3.28 -7.95
N ASP A 174 -15.42 4.50 -7.39
CA ASP A 174 -15.02 5.72 -8.11
C ASP A 174 -13.50 5.75 -8.40
N PHE A 175 -12.73 4.92 -7.71
CA PHE A 175 -11.26 4.88 -7.82
C PHE A 175 -10.76 3.71 -8.68
N LEU A 176 -11.66 2.86 -9.13
CA LEU A 176 -11.33 1.72 -10.00
C LEU A 176 -11.01 2.19 -11.44
N PRO A 177 -10.22 1.41 -12.20
CA PRO A 177 -9.63 0.12 -11.82
C PRO A 177 -8.30 0.21 -11.07
N GLU A 178 -7.63 1.37 -11.01
CA GLU A 178 -6.24 1.53 -10.57
C GLU A 178 -6.08 1.53 -9.03
N VAL A 179 -7.12 1.97 -8.32
CA VAL A 179 -7.05 2.12 -6.86
C VAL A 179 -8.23 1.45 -6.17
N PHE A 180 -7.95 0.77 -5.06
CA PHE A 180 -8.96 0.25 -4.14
C PHE A 180 -8.71 0.77 -2.72
N VAL A 181 -9.70 1.42 -2.13
CA VAL A 181 -9.61 2.00 -0.78
C VAL A 181 -10.18 1.05 0.27
N LEU A 182 -9.44 0.83 1.36
CA LEU A 182 -9.76 -0.14 2.40
C LEU A 182 -9.68 0.49 3.79
N PRO A 183 -10.53 0.07 4.75
CA PRO A 183 -10.31 0.39 6.14
C PRO A 183 -9.01 -0.28 6.62
N HIS A 184 -8.42 0.23 7.71
CA HIS A 184 -7.26 -0.45 8.30
C HIS A 184 -7.70 -1.79 8.91
N PRO A 185 -7.02 -2.93 8.65
CA PRO A 185 -7.44 -4.27 9.08
C PRO A 185 -7.17 -4.55 10.57
N SER A 186 -7.13 -3.52 11.42
CA SER A 186 -6.95 -3.67 12.86
C SER A 186 -8.23 -4.10 13.57
N TRP A 187 -8.11 -4.52 14.83
CA TRP A 187 -9.25 -4.86 15.68
C TRP A 187 -10.23 -3.69 15.87
N ARG A 188 -9.75 -2.45 15.78
CA ARG A 188 -10.58 -1.23 15.90
C ARG A 188 -11.62 -1.11 14.79
N THR A 189 -11.39 -1.72 13.64
CA THR A 189 -12.32 -1.75 12.51
C THR A 189 -13.46 -2.76 12.70
N THR A 190 -13.41 -3.62 13.70
CA THR A 190 -14.45 -4.66 13.93
C THR A 190 -15.85 -4.07 14.11
N ARG A 191 -15.99 -2.96 14.85
CA ARG A 191 -17.28 -2.26 14.99
C ARG A 191 -17.73 -1.68 13.65
N TRP A 192 -16.82 -1.03 12.94
CA TRP A 192 -17.11 -0.44 11.64
C TRP A 192 -17.58 -1.49 10.62
N LEU A 193 -16.96 -2.67 10.58
CA LEU A 193 -17.38 -3.79 9.71
C LEU A 193 -18.81 -4.24 10.03
N ARG A 194 -19.15 -4.37 11.30
CA ARG A 194 -20.51 -4.70 11.72
C ARG A 194 -21.52 -3.65 11.28
N ASP A 195 -21.16 -2.37 11.39
CA ASP A 195 -22.03 -1.24 11.04
C ASP A 195 -22.06 -1.01 9.50
N ASN A 196 -21.20 -1.66 8.72
CA ASN A 196 -21.06 -1.56 7.27
C ASN A 196 -20.96 -2.94 6.58
N PRO A 197 -22.01 -3.78 6.66
CA PRO A 197 -21.96 -5.15 6.13
C PRO A 197 -21.75 -5.24 4.61
N TRP A 198 -22.09 -4.19 3.87
CA TRP A 198 -21.82 -4.08 2.44
C TRP A 198 -20.34 -4.25 2.08
N PHE A 199 -19.44 -3.90 3.00
CA PHE A 199 -18.01 -4.07 2.76
C PHE A 199 -17.64 -5.54 2.55
N GLU A 200 -18.19 -6.44 3.37
CA GLU A 200 -17.95 -7.89 3.24
C GLU A 200 -18.74 -8.51 2.09
N SER A 201 -19.98 -8.05 1.84
CA SER A 201 -20.85 -8.64 0.81
C SER A 201 -20.63 -8.11 -0.60
N GLU A 202 -20.10 -6.89 -0.76
CA GLU A 202 -19.91 -6.26 -2.06
C GLU A 202 -18.45 -5.93 -2.37
N ALA A 203 -17.76 -5.23 -1.44
CA ALA A 203 -16.42 -4.73 -1.71
C ALA A 203 -15.36 -5.85 -1.69
N LEU A 204 -15.41 -6.78 -0.72
CA LEU A 204 -14.43 -7.86 -0.64
C LEU A 204 -14.47 -8.84 -1.82
N PRO A 205 -15.63 -9.28 -2.35
CA PRO A 205 -15.66 -10.11 -3.56
C PRO A 205 -15.00 -9.45 -4.76
N GLU A 206 -15.28 -8.16 -5.01
CA GLU A 206 -14.65 -7.41 -6.09
C GLU A 206 -13.15 -7.22 -5.87
N LEU A 207 -12.74 -6.89 -4.65
CA LEU A 207 -11.32 -6.79 -4.28
C LEU A 207 -10.57 -8.08 -4.58
N ARG A 208 -11.11 -9.23 -4.15
CA ARG A 208 -10.50 -10.55 -4.37
C ARG A 208 -10.36 -10.88 -5.85
N ALA A 209 -11.40 -10.61 -6.64
CA ALA A 209 -11.36 -10.83 -8.08
C ALA A 209 -10.26 -9.98 -8.76
N ARG A 210 -10.17 -8.70 -8.40
CA ARG A 210 -9.13 -7.80 -8.94
C ARG A 210 -7.73 -8.19 -8.50
N VAL A 211 -7.53 -8.47 -7.24
CA VAL A 211 -6.24 -8.93 -6.72
C VAL A 211 -5.79 -10.20 -7.45
N ALA A 212 -6.66 -11.20 -7.57
CA ALA A 212 -6.36 -12.44 -8.28
C ALA A 212 -5.97 -12.19 -9.75
N ALA A 213 -6.70 -11.34 -10.47
CA ALA A 213 -6.41 -10.98 -11.85
C ALA A 213 -5.07 -10.22 -11.98
N THR A 214 -4.78 -9.32 -11.03
CA THR A 214 -3.56 -8.51 -11.04
C THR A 214 -2.31 -9.35 -10.83
N ILE A 215 -2.32 -10.23 -9.81
CA ILE A 215 -1.13 -11.01 -9.46
C ILE A 215 -0.93 -12.29 -10.29
N ASN A 216 -1.98 -12.75 -11.00
CA ASN A 216 -1.95 -13.91 -11.89
C ASN A 216 -2.44 -13.51 -13.29
N PRO A 217 -1.72 -12.62 -14.01
CA PRO A 217 -2.15 -12.22 -15.33
C PRO A 217 -2.18 -13.43 -16.27
N PRO A 218 -3.13 -13.48 -17.21
CA PRO A 218 -3.09 -14.48 -18.27
C PRO A 218 -1.76 -14.37 -19.03
N PRO A 219 -1.22 -15.48 -19.55
CA PRO A 219 -0.02 -15.45 -20.37
C PRO A 219 -0.22 -14.44 -21.51
N ARG A 220 0.76 -13.55 -21.71
CA ARG A 220 0.72 -12.59 -22.82
C ARG A 220 0.58 -13.40 -24.11
N SER A 221 -0.53 -13.21 -24.84
CA SER A 221 -0.66 -13.79 -26.16
C SER A 221 0.56 -13.37 -27.00
N ALA A 222 1.21 -14.35 -27.61
CA ALA A 222 2.34 -14.10 -28.51
C ALA A 222 1.91 -13.07 -29.57
N PRO A 223 2.78 -12.10 -29.94
CA PRO A 223 2.44 -11.17 -31.01
C PRO A 223 2.08 -11.97 -32.27
N CYS A 224 0.95 -11.66 -32.86
CA CYS A 224 0.51 -12.29 -34.11
C CYS A 224 1.63 -12.11 -35.14
N PRO A 225 2.19 -13.17 -35.77
CA PRO A 225 3.19 -13.00 -36.80
C PRO A 225 2.54 -12.26 -37.95
N HIS A 226 2.96 -11.02 -38.18
CA HIS A 226 2.56 -10.27 -39.37
C HIS A 226 2.96 -11.06 -40.61
N ARG A 227 1.97 -11.46 -41.41
CA ARG A 227 2.18 -11.93 -42.78
C ARG A 227 2.57 -10.77 -43.69
#